data_24fd87850db9fe75c66d3103f33f7608
#
_entry.id   24fd87850db9fe75c66d3103f33f7608
#
_cell.length_a   1.000
_cell.length_b   1.000
_cell.length_c   1.000
_cell.angle_alpha   90.00
_cell.angle_beta   90.00
_cell.angle_gamma   90.00
#
_symmetry.space_group_name_H-M   'P 1'
#
loop_
_entity.id
_entity.type
_entity.pdbx_description
1 polymer ?
#
loop_
_entity_poly.entity_id
_entity_poly.type
_entity_poly.pdbx_seq_one_letter_code
_entity_poly.pdbx_strand_id
1 'polypeptide(L)'
;QRQMCIRDRNNFVQAIDKWETRWKEPFRITQNIGRGVVFTGNDKWKNYSVSSKLNFHLVKSGGLIARVQGLKRYYALEVTAQNKLRIAKMYYDLEILKEIDFDFEFFTDYNLTLQVNNGHIKGYLDDKLIIEVEDKNNPLDFGGAGIVAEDGTICTDQISVS
;
A
#
# COMPACT_ATOMS: atom_id res chain seq x y z
N GLN A 1 15.11 7.61 13.43
CA GLN A 1 13.68 7.40 13.40
C GLN A 1 13.29 6.06 13.97
N ARG A 2 12.20 6.05 14.70
CA ARG A 2 11.72 4.84 15.35
C ARG A 2 10.79 4.07 14.41
N GLN A 3 11.07 2.79 14.23
CA GLN A 3 10.19 1.90 13.49
C GLN A 3 8.96 1.56 14.34
N MET A 4 7.79 1.65 13.74
CA MET A 4 6.54 1.21 14.35
C MET A 4 6.02 -0.02 13.62
N CYS A 5 5.73 -1.09 14.37
CA CYS A 5 5.10 -2.29 13.84
C CYS A 5 3.64 -2.30 14.29
N ILE A 6 2.73 -2.24 13.35
CA ILE A 6 1.31 -2.08 13.63
C ILE A 6 0.59 -3.39 13.28
N ARG A 7 -0.04 -4.00 14.29
CA ARG A 7 -0.73 -5.28 14.16
C ARG A 7 -2.20 -5.23 14.56
N ASP A 8 -2.61 -4.15 15.23
CA ASP A 8 -3.94 -4.07 15.78
C ASP A 8 -4.89 -3.38 14.80
N ARG A 9 -5.93 -4.11 14.40
CA ARG A 9 -7.01 -3.63 13.54
C ARG A 9 -7.62 -2.32 14.04
N ASN A 10 -7.67 -2.11 15.36
CA ASN A 10 -8.30 -0.94 15.96
C ASN A 10 -7.54 0.36 15.68
N ASN A 11 -6.28 0.27 15.23
CA ASN A 11 -5.49 1.43 14.83
C ASN A 11 -5.80 1.94 13.43
N PHE A 12 -6.70 1.27 12.70
CA PHE A 12 -6.93 1.54 11.29
C PHE A 12 -8.30 2.11 10.99
N VAL A 13 -8.35 3.06 10.08
CA VAL A 13 -9.56 3.46 9.37
C VAL A 13 -9.80 2.43 8.28
N GLN A 14 -11.01 1.91 8.21
CA GLN A 14 -11.35 0.81 7.30
C GLN A 14 -12.43 1.24 6.31
N ALA A 15 -12.08 1.17 5.04
CA ALA A 15 -13.01 1.37 3.93
C ALA A 15 -12.85 0.18 2.98
N ILE A 16 -13.20 -0.99 3.48
CA ILE A 16 -13.13 -2.28 2.79
C ILE A 16 -14.36 -3.11 3.15
N ASP A 17 -14.66 -4.11 2.33
CA ASP A 17 -15.81 -4.97 2.55
C ASP A 17 -15.63 -5.86 3.78
N LYS A 18 -14.45 -6.40 3.97
CA LYS A 18 -14.24 -7.36 5.05
C LYS A 18 -12.81 -7.35 5.56
N TRP A 19 -12.66 -7.39 6.89
CA TRP A 19 -11.38 -7.59 7.57
C TRP A 19 -11.55 -8.75 8.55
N GLU A 20 -10.87 -9.85 8.29
CA GLU A 20 -10.82 -11.00 9.20
C GLU A 20 -9.49 -11.03 9.94
N THR A 21 -9.55 -11.35 11.24
CA THR A 21 -8.37 -11.60 12.06
C THR A 21 -8.23 -13.11 12.24
N ARG A 22 -7.12 -13.67 11.76
CA ARG A 22 -6.84 -15.10 11.89
C ARG A 22 -5.52 -15.32 12.61
N TRP A 23 -5.33 -16.51 13.14
CA TRP A 23 -4.07 -16.88 13.77
C TRP A 23 -2.92 -16.71 12.80
N LYS A 24 -1.88 -15.95 13.18
CA LYS A 24 -0.71 -15.57 12.39
C LYS A 24 -1.00 -14.68 11.20
N GLU A 25 -2.26 -14.36 10.91
CA GLU A 25 -2.65 -13.45 9.84
C GLU A 25 -3.68 -12.45 10.37
N PRO A 26 -3.28 -11.48 11.21
CA PRO A 26 -4.23 -10.49 11.75
C PRO A 26 -4.82 -9.58 10.69
N PHE A 27 -4.17 -9.48 9.52
CA PHE A 27 -4.69 -8.73 8.37
C PHE A 27 -5.10 -9.72 7.27
N ARG A 28 -6.38 -9.98 7.16
CA ARG A 28 -6.97 -10.64 6.00
C ARG A 28 -8.04 -9.70 5.46
N ILE A 29 -7.66 -8.92 4.47
CA ILE A 29 -8.43 -7.78 3.97
C ILE A 29 -9.03 -8.15 2.62
N THR A 30 -10.36 -8.03 2.50
CA THR A 30 -11.08 -8.38 1.28
C THR A 30 -11.90 -7.20 0.78
N GLN A 31 -11.76 -6.92 -0.51
CA GLN A 31 -12.60 -5.99 -1.23
C GLN A 31 -13.20 -6.73 -2.43
N ASN A 32 -14.51 -6.89 -2.44
CA ASN A 32 -15.18 -7.71 -3.45
C ASN A 32 -15.25 -7.03 -4.81
N ILE A 33 -15.58 -5.75 -4.84
CA ILE A 33 -15.70 -4.97 -6.06
C ILE A 33 -15.07 -3.60 -5.83
N GLY A 34 -14.19 -3.19 -6.76
CA GLY A 34 -13.53 -1.90 -6.71
C GLY A 34 -12.40 -1.85 -5.71
N ARG A 35 -11.99 -0.64 -5.38
CA ARG A 35 -10.84 -0.40 -4.50
C ARG A 35 -11.30 -0.16 -3.07
N GLY A 36 -10.66 -0.84 -2.13
CA GLY A 36 -10.86 -0.63 -0.71
C GLY A 36 -9.53 -0.35 -0.04
N VAL A 37 -9.55 0.43 1.04
CA VAL A 37 -8.33 0.83 1.75
C VAL A 37 -8.49 0.64 3.25
N VAL A 38 -7.38 0.33 3.91
CA VAL A 38 -7.23 0.43 5.36
C VAL A 38 -5.98 1.25 5.62
N PHE A 39 -6.06 2.21 6.54
CA PHE A 39 -4.90 3.06 6.81
C PHE A 39 -4.90 3.57 8.24
N THR A 40 -3.71 3.95 8.70
CA THR A 40 -3.48 4.55 10.02
C THR A 40 -2.51 5.71 9.86
N GLY A 41 -2.36 6.52 10.90
CA GLY A 41 -1.47 7.67 10.90
C GLY A 41 -2.23 8.98 10.91
N ASN A 42 -1.51 10.07 10.68
CA ASN A 42 -2.09 11.41 10.78
C ASN A 42 -1.39 12.39 9.83
N ASP A 43 -1.80 13.64 9.90
CA ASP A 43 -1.30 14.72 9.04
C ASP A 43 0.13 15.18 9.38
N LYS A 44 0.72 14.67 10.44
CA LYS A 44 2.11 15.01 10.82
C LYS A 44 3.13 14.08 10.19
N TRP A 45 2.69 12.96 9.64
CA TRP A 45 3.58 12.03 8.96
C TRP A 45 3.90 12.58 7.57
N LYS A 46 5.16 12.87 7.31
CA LYS A 46 5.58 13.48 6.04
C LYS A 46 6.51 12.59 5.23
N ASN A 47 7.73 12.38 5.71
CA ASN A 47 8.73 11.56 5.04
C ASN A 47 8.92 10.27 5.83
N TYR A 48 8.66 9.14 5.18
CA TYR A 48 8.72 7.85 5.87
C TYR A 48 8.67 6.70 4.87
N SER A 49 8.87 5.51 5.39
CA SER A 49 8.69 4.27 4.65
C SER A 49 7.62 3.42 5.30
N VAL A 50 6.80 2.79 4.50
CA VAL A 50 5.86 1.76 4.95
C VAL A 50 6.24 0.45 4.30
N SER A 51 6.30 -0.63 5.09
CA SER A 51 6.66 -1.94 4.57
C SER A 51 5.77 -3.02 5.17
N SER A 52 5.59 -4.08 4.40
CA SER A 52 4.82 -5.24 4.84
C SER A 52 5.14 -6.42 3.92
N LYS A 53 5.08 -7.61 4.49
CA LYS A 53 5.15 -8.83 3.72
C LYS A 53 3.73 -9.21 3.33
N LEU A 54 3.36 -8.98 2.07
CA LEU A 54 2.00 -9.14 1.58
C LEU A 54 1.85 -10.44 0.81
N ASN A 55 0.75 -11.13 1.07
CA ASN A 55 0.34 -12.31 0.31
C ASN A 55 -0.98 -11.97 -0.39
N PHE A 56 -0.96 -12.02 -1.71
CA PHE A 56 -2.11 -11.63 -2.54
C PHE A 56 -2.88 -12.86 -2.97
N HIS A 57 -4.14 -12.92 -2.58
CA HIS A 57 -5.09 -13.94 -3.06
C HIS A 57 -5.92 -13.30 -4.16
N LEU A 58 -6.07 -13.93 -5.28
CA LEU A 58 -6.92 -13.52 -6.41
C LEU A 58 -7.36 -12.04 -6.36
N VAL A 59 -6.44 -11.14 -6.67
CA VAL A 59 -6.72 -9.70 -6.69
C VAL A 59 -6.56 -9.17 -8.11
N LYS A 60 -7.27 -8.08 -8.43
CA LYS A 60 -6.99 -7.33 -9.65
C LYS A 60 -5.73 -6.50 -9.47
N SER A 61 -5.61 -5.84 -8.32
CA SER A 61 -4.44 -5.09 -7.94
C SER A 61 -4.43 -4.87 -6.43
N GLY A 62 -3.29 -4.51 -5.88
CA GLY A 62 -3.20 -4.18 -4.48
C GLY A 62 -1.77 -3.97 -4.03
N GLY A 63 -1.62 -3.38 -2.85
CA GLY A 63 -0.31 -3.11 -2.27
C GLY A 63 -0.36 -2.14 -1.12
N LEU A 64 0.72 -1.37 -0.99
CA LEU A 64 0.90 -0.41 0.10
C LEU A 64 0.45 0.98 -0.33
N ILE A 65 -0.06 1.74 0.62
CA ILE A 65 -0.41 3.15 0.41
C ILE A 65 0.30 4.03 1.44
N ALA A 66 0.60 5.26 1.04
CA ALA A 66 1.28 6.24 1.86
C ALA A 66 0.72 7.64 1.60
N ARG A 67 0.97 8.56 2.53
CA ARG A 67 0.44 9.92 2.52
C ARG A 67 -1.06 9.96 2.29
N VAL A 68 -1.75 9.05 2.99
CA VAL A 68 -3.20 8.93 2.91
C VAL A 68 -3.83 10.11 3.63
N GLN A 69 -4.56 10.94 2.89
CA GLN A 69 -5.28 12.09 3.42
C GLN A 69 -6.79 11.85 3.43
N GLY A 70 -7.22 10.67 3.01
CA GLY A 70 -8.60 10.26 2.91
C GLY A 70 -8.74 9.12 1.90
N LEU A 71 -9.96 8.71 1.64
CA LEU A 71 -10.24 7.56 0.78
C LEU A 71 -9.86 7.80 -0.68
N LYS A 72 -9.72 9.05 -1.08
CA LYS A 72 -9.48 9.45 -2.47
C LYS A 72 -8.19 10.25 -2.64
N ARG A 73 -7.26 10.19 -1.67
CA ARG A 73 -5.97 10.89 -1.75
C ARG A 73 -4.89 10.04 -1.12
N TYR A 74 -4.03 9.45 -1.93
CA TYR A 74 -2.87 8.68 -1.45
C TYR A 74 -1.93 8.33 -2.60
N TYR A 75 -0.71 7.91 -2.27
CA TYR A 75 0.17 7.21 -3.19
C TYR A 75 0.08 5.71 -2.94
N ALA A 76 0.23 4.91 -3.99
CA ALA A 76 0.19 3.46 -3.89
C ALA A 76 1.38 2.83 -4.60
N LEU A 77 1.96 1.81 -3.97
CA LEU A 77 2.87 0.87 -4.62
C LEU A 77 2.09 -0.43 -4.73
N GLU A 78 1.71 -0.81 -5.94
CA GLU A 78 0.82 -1.96 -6.10
C GLU A 78 1.25 -2.89 -7.22
N VAL A 79 0.96 -4.19 -7.02
CA VAL A 79 1.07 -5.21 -8.04
C VAL A 79 -0.29 -5.38 -8.72
N THR A 80 -0.28 -5.83 -9.95
CA THR A 80 -1.50 -6.11 -10.70
C THR A 80 -1.50 -7.53 -11.23
N ALA A 81 -2.70 -8.11 -11.39
CA ALA A 81 -2.85 -9.44 -11.96
C ALA A 81 -2.39 -9.53 -13.42
N GLN A 82 -2.08 -8.40 -14.03
CA GLN A 82 -1.55 -8.34 -15.39
C GLN A 82 -0.02 -8.29 -15.43
N ASN A 83 0.63 -8.69 -14.34
CA ASN A 83 2.09 -8.74 -14.21
C ASN A 83 2.75 -7.37 -14.35
N LYS A 84 2.22 -6.41 -13.61
CA LYS A 84 2.79 -5.07 -13.49
C LYS A 84 3.01 -4.71 -12.03
N LEU A 85 4.04 -3.92 -11.79
CA LEU A 85 4.25 -3.20 -10.53
C LEU A 85 4.22 -1.73 -10.86
N ARG A 86 3.48 -0.96 -10.08
CA ARG A 86 3.29 0.45 -10.41
C ARG A 86 3.28 1.34 -9.18
N ILE A 87 3.70 2.59 -9.38
CA ILE A 87 3.45 3.66 -8.43
C ILE A 87 2.29 4.47 -8.99
N ALA A 88 1.23 4.59 -8.22
CA ALA A 88 0.02 5.30 -8.61
C ALA A 88 -0.28 6.41 -7.62
N LYS A 89 -0.96 7.43 -8.10
CA LYS A 89 -1.47 8.52 -7.29
C LYS A 89 -2.99 8.52 -7.39
N MET A 90 -3.65 8.41 -6.25
CA MET A 90 -5.08 8.63 -6.16
C MET A 90 -5.29 10.07 -5.70
N TYR A 91 -5.88 10.89 -6.55
CA TYR A 91 -6.29 12.24 -6.23
C TYR A 91 -7.69 12.43 -6.83
N TYR A 92 -8.67 11.79 -6.19
CA TYR A 92 -10.05 11.59 -6.66
C TYR A 92 -10.15 10.62 -7.83
N ASP A 93 -9.18 10.62 -8.75
CA ASP A 93 -9.05 9.65 -9.82
C ASP A 93 -7.67 9.00 -9.75
N LEU A 94 -7.56 7.78 -10.27
CA LEU A 94 -6.30 7.04 -10.24
C LEU A 94 -5.43 7.44 -11.44
N GLU A 95 -4.21 7.87 -11.14
CA GLU A 95 -3.19 8.19 -12.13
C GLU A 95 -2.00 7.26 -11.93
N ILE A 96 -1.55 6.59 -12.99
CA ILE A 96 -0.34 5.76 -12.94
C ILE A 96 0.86 6.67 -13.19
N LEU A 97 1.70 6.86 -12.17
CA LEU A 97 2.89 7.71 -12.29
C LEU A 97 4.03 6.97 -12.97
N LYS A 98 4.19 5.69 -12.69
CA LYS A 98 5.19 4.83 -13.32
C LYS A 98 4.76 3.37 -13.21
N GLU A 99 5.10 2.58 -14.22
CA GLU A 99 4.75 1.17 -14.27
C GLU A 99 5.89 0.38 -14.89
N ILE A 100 6.18 -0.78 -14.33
CA ILE A 100 7.19 -1.71 -14.85
C ILE A 100 6.59 -3.12 -14.95
N ASP A 101 7.22 -3.95 -15.77
CA ASP A 101 6.88 -5.37 -15.80
C ASP A 101 7.30 -6.03 -14.49
N PHE A 102 6.46 -6.91 -13.99
CA PHE A 102 6.70 -7.58 -12.72
C PHE A 102 6.10 -8.99 -12.78
N ASP A 103 6.94 -10.00 -12.56
CA ASP A 103 6.50 -11.40 -12.59
C ASP A 103 5.75 -11.69 -11.27
N PHE A 104 4.44 -11.53 -11.32
CA PHE A 104 3.57 -11.61 -10.16
C PHE A 104 2.82 -12.94 -10.10
N GLU A 105 2.84 -13.56 -8.92
CA GLU A 105 2.11 -14.80 -8.64
C GLU A 105 1.21 -14.64 -7.42
N PHE A 106 -0.02 -15.18 -7.52
CA PHE A 106 -0.91 -15.25 -6.37
C PHE A 106 -0.36 -16.21 -5.32
N PHE A 107 -0.78 -16.03 -4.07
CA PHE A 107 -0.44 -16.90 -2.93
C PHE A 107 1.07 -16.98 -2.67
N THR A 108 1.80 -15.94 -3.03
CA THR A 108 3.23 -15.80 -2.84
C THR A 108 3.48 -14.58 -1.97
N ASP A 109 4.41 -14.69 -1.03
CA ASP A 109 4.78 -13.56 -0.17
C ASP A 109 5.68 -12.58 -0.90
N TYR A 110 5.33 -11.29 -0.85
CA TYR A 110 6.15 -10.20 -1.37
C TYR A 110 6.44 -9.20 -0.27
N ASN A 111 7.71 -9.01 0.03
CA ASN A 111 8.15 -8.03 1.02
C ASN A 111 8.34 -6.68 0.32
N LEU A 112 7.32 -5.84 0.38
CA LEU A 112 7.30 -4.55 -0.31
C LEU A 112 7.55 -3.41 0.67
N THR A 113 8.23 -2.37 0.19
CA THR A 113 8.41 -1.11 0.91
C THR A 113 8.07 0.06 -0.01
N LEU A 114 7.25 0.96 0.48
CA LEU A 114 6.92 2.21 -0.19
C LEU A 114 7.52 3.34 0.62
N GLN A 115 8.43 4.09 0.01
CA GLN A 115 9.09 5.22 0.64
C GLN A 115 8.64 6.52 -0.01
N VAL A 116 8.28 7.48 0.83
CA VAL A 116 7.93 8.83 0.41
C VAL A 116 8.89 9.82 1.06
N ASN A 117 9.55 10.63 0.23
CA ASN A 117 10.52 11.62 0.68
C ASN A 117 10.38 12.88 -0.20
N ASN A 118 9.78 13.93 0.36
CA ASN A 118 9.37 15.11 -0.39
C ASN A 118 8.49 14.68 -1.58
N GLY A 119 8.83 15.03 -2.81
CA GLY A 119 8.08 14.60 -4.00
C GLY A 119 8.56 13.28 -4.59
N HIS A 120 9.56 12.62 -3.99
CA HIS A 120 10.12 11.37 -4.50
C HIS A 120 9.42 10.18 -3.88
N ILE A 121 9.02 9.24 -4.72
CA ILE A 121 8.31 8.04 -4.32
C ILE A 121 9.09 6.84 -4.83
N LYS A 122 9.45 5.93 -3.92
CA LYS A 122 10.27 4.77 -4.24
C LYS A 122 9.61 3.49 -3.78
N GLY A 123 9.73 2.46 -4.59
CA GLY A 123 9.25 1.12 -4.27
C GLY A 123 10.40 0.13 -4.20
N TYR A 124 10.38 -0.69 -3.16
CA TYR A 124 11.40 -1.70 -2.91
C TYR A 124 10.78 -3.08 -2.82
N LEU A 125 11.48 -4.08 -3.34
CA LEU A 125 11.18 -5.48 -3.12
C LEU A 125 12.38 -6.12 -2.42
N ASP A 126 12.16 -6.74 -1.26
CA ASP A 126 13.21 -7.33 -0.44
C ASP A 126 14.37 -6.35 -0.20
N ASP A 127 14.01 -5.10 0.17
CA ASP A 127 14.95 -4.00 0.44
C ASP A 127 15.75 -3.53 -0.78
N LYS A 128 15.41 -4.00 -1.98
CA LYS A 128 16.05 -3.57 -3.22
C LYS A 128 15.15 -2.61 -3.97
N LEU A 129 15.69 -1.44 -4.34
CA LEU A 129 14.96 -0.46 -5.14
C LEU A 129 14.63 -1.02 -6.51
N ILE A 130 13.35 -1.04 -6.86
CA ILE A 130 12.88 -1.57 -8.15
C ILE A 130 12.10 -0.57 -8.98
N ILE A 131 11.56 0.47 -8.36
CA ILE A 131 10.78 1.49 -9.07
C ILE A 131 10.88 2.80 -8.31
N GLU A 132 11.00 3.91 -9.05
CA GLU A 132 10.98 5.23 -8.44
C GLU A 132 10.44 6.27 -9.40
N VAL A 133 9.84 7.32 -8.85
CA VAL A 133 9.29 8.42 -9.62
C VAL A 133 9.26 9.67 -8.76
N GLU A 134 9.33 10.83 -9.39
CA GLU A 134 9.10 12.12 -8.74
C GLU A 134 7.74 12.66 -9.17
N ASP A 135 6.88 13.00 -8.21
CA ASP A 135 5.60 13.66 -8.49
C ASP A 135 5.80 15.16 -8.46
N LYS A 136 5.78 15.77 -9.63
CA LYS A 136 5.97 17.22 -9.80
C LYS A 136 4.67 17.99 -9.93
N ASN A 137 3.54 17.29 -9.93
CA ASN A 137 2.24 17.90 -10.17
C ASN A 137 1.38 17.80 -8.89
N ASN A 138 1.42 18.88 -8.10
CA ASN A 138 0.62 18.98 -6.87
C ASN A 138 0.82 17.77 -5.96
N PRO A 139 2.04 17.50 -5.48
CA PRO A 139 2.31 16.30 -4.70
C PRO A 139 1.55 16.30 -3.37
N LEU A 140 1.19 15.10 -2.92
CA LEU A 140 0.71 14.89 -1.56
C LEU A 140 1.94 14.89 -0.64
N ASP A 141 1.91 15.70 0.41
CA ASP A 141 3.11 15.94 1.23
C ASP A 141 2.99 15.45 2.67
N PHE A 142 1.85 14.87 3.05
CA PHE A 142 1.63 14.31 4.38
C PHE A 142 0.52 13.25 4.34
N GLY A 143 0.41 12.47 5.40
CA GLY A 143 -0.71 11.55 5.59
C GLY A 143 -0.30 10.19 6.09
N GLY A 144 -1.26 9.33 6.29
CA GLY A 144 -1.08 8.00 6.87
C GLY A 144 -0.64 6.94 5.87
N ALA A 145 -0.53 5.72 6.37
CA ALA A 145 -0.04 4.57 5.62
C ALA A 145 -0.96 3.36 5.81
N GLY A 146 -0.98 2.48 4.83
CA GLY A 146 -1.81 1.29 4.92
C GLY A 146 -1.75 0.40 3.71
N ILE A 147 -2.86 -0.26 3.42
CA ILE A 147 -3.01 -1.25 2.36
C ILE A 147 -4.21 -0.91 1.48
N VAL A 148 -4.06 -1.12 0.19
CA VAL A 148 -5.14 -1.03 -0.79
C VAL A 148 -5.35 -2.40 -1.43
N ALA A 149 -6.61 -2.78 -1.61
CA ALA A 149 -6.98 -4.00 -2.33
C ALA A 149 -8.06 -3.67 -3.36
N GLU A 150 -7.93 -4.24 -4.54
CA GLU A 150 -8.94 -4.11 -5.60
C GLU A 150 -9.36 -5.49 -6.06
N ASP A 151 -10.65 -5.79 -5.93
CA ASP A 151 -11.28 -7.04 -6.38
C ASP A 151 -10.55 -8.29 -5.87
N GLY A 152 -10.36 -8.41 -4.56
CA GLY A 152 -9.70 -9.59 -4.01
C GLY A 152 -9.27 -9.46 -2.55
N THR A 153 -8.37 -10.34 -2.15
CA THR A 153 -7.93 -10.48 -0.75
C THR A 153 -6.42 -10.35 -0.63
N ILE A 154 -5.98 -9.63 0.40
CA ILE A 154 -4.57 -9.49 0.76
C ILE A 154 -4.41 -9.89 2.22
N CYS A 155 -3.38 -10.69 2.52
CA CYS A 155 -3.05 -11.11 3.87
C CYS A 155 -1.67 -10.62 4.27
N THR A 156 -1.52 -10.21 5.53
CA THR A 156 -0.23 -9.92 6.14
C THR A 156 -0.32 -10.06 7.65
N ASP A 157 0.81 -10.08 8.34
CA ASP A 157 0.85 -10.15 9.81
C ASP A 157 1.06 -8.78 10.45
N GLN A 158 1.67 -7.83 9.76
CA GLN A 158 1.94 -6.50 10.30
C GLN A 158 2.27 -5.49 9.20
N ILE A 159 2.14 -4.23 9.56
CA ILE A 159 2.59 -3.09 8.75
C ILE A 159 3.64 -2.35 9.56
N SER A 160 4.78 -2.09 8.97
CA SER A 160 5.87 -1.36 9.63
C SER A 160 6.03 0.03 9.02
N VAL A 161 6.20 1.03 9.87
CA VAL A 161 6.42 2.42 9.44
C VAL A 161 7.71 2.91 10.10
N SER A 162 8.58 3.50 9.32
CA SER A 162 9.86 4.00 9.83
C SER A 162 10.31 5.30 9.17
#